data_2b0a62e42d70bbe386de9ce6bb273371
#
_entry.id   2b0a62e42d70bbe386de9ce6bb273371
#
_cell.length_a   1.000
_cell.length_b   1.000
_cell.length_c   1.000
_cell.angle_alpha   90.00
_cell.angle_beta   90.00
_cell.angle_gamma   90.00
#
_symmetry.space_group_name_H-M   'P 1'
#
loop_
_entity.id
_entity.type
_entity.pdbx_description
1 polymer ?
#
loop_
_entity_poly.entity_id
_entity_poly.type
_entity_poly.pdbx_seq_one_letter_code
_entity_poly.pdbx_strand_id
1 'polypeptide(L)'
;MTRELRQITRALLALFAVTALAAAYWGVWRSGALLAREDNARNVLRERHIQRGAIYDRDGALLAESVPDANGFMQRRYPDPSVSGAVGYYSFTYGTAGIEAAFDAELRGDLWLDDWDRFLLGLLHRAQRGGDVRATLDLDVQRAASDALGGRSGAVVLLDVPSGAVLALVSQPNYDPNTLDAHWDALTADLEASPLLNRAVAGLYQPGGTLETAILAAWLREFPDLADGGAALLEAPVPQATAPVRVNGLTLHCLGTTPAKPMTLLDAYAWVCPAPFARAFEGDLLTPQRFWELLGTLGLLDPPQLAGFETAASPSAHPLSAHTPPDELTAELVGQGSLTVTPLHMAQLAAAIANRGNGVPVHLADAVRPPSATTWQPLDVPAQQPALLRPDVAEALRRAMRATAERNPALARAKVDGMTLYGHLAPAYAGPDATPYAWFVGFAEYTDADGAPHTVALAVLVENEAHVSVAAEVAAAALRALQ
;
A
#
# COMPACT_ATOMS: atom_id res chain seq x y z
N MET A 1 26.88 -57.67 -53.89
CA MET A 1 25.72 -56.84 -53.47
C MET A 1 24.94 -56.48 -54.74
N THR A 2 23.72 -56.98 -54.84
CA THR A 2 22.81 -56.71 -55.95
C THR A 2 22.42 -55.19 -55.97
N ARG A 3 22.10 -54.66 -57.14
CA ARG A 3 21.69 -53.25 -57.35
C ARG A 3 20.54 -52.85 -56.42
N GLU A 4 19.63 -53.78 -56.19
CA GLU A 4 18.48 -53.66 -55.30
C GLU A 4 18.85 -53.51 -53.83
N LEU A 5 19.84 -54.27 -53.34
CA LEU A 5 20.33 -54.17 -51.98
C LEU A 5 20.96 -52.76 -51.69
N ARG A 6 21.70 -52.21 -52.69
CA ARG A 6 22.24 -50.84 -52.56
C ARG A 6 21.17 -49.77 -52.56
N GLN A 7 20.08 -49.96 -53.31
CA GLN A 7 18.96 -49.03 -53.31
C GLN A 7 18.23 -49.04 -51.95
N ILE A 8 17.96 -50.22 -51.38
CA ILE A 8 17.38 -50.38 -50.05
C ILE A 8 18.25 -49.73 -48.99
N THR A 9 19.56 -50.02 -49.03
CA THR A 9 20.53 -49.41 -48.07
C THR A 9 20.55 -47.91 -48.15
N ARG A 10 20.52 -47.32 -49.39
CA ARG A 10 20.45 -45.85 -49.56
C ARG A 10 19.13 -45.26 -49.05
N ALA A 11 17.99 -45.95 -49.27
CA ALA A 11 16.71 -45.52 -48.80
C ALA A 11 16.65 -45.53 -47.24
N LEU A 12 17.17 -46.58 -46.60
CA LEU A 12 17.28 -46.68 -45.14
C LEU A 12 18.20 -45.62 -44.54
N LEU A 13 19.37 -45.37 -45.18
CA LEU A 13 20.25 -44.27 -44.72
C LEU A 13 19.64 -42.90 -44.87
N ALA A 14 18.91 -42.65 -45.95
CA ALA A 14 18.18 -41.40 -46.14
C ALA A 14 17.08 -41.23 -45.10
N LEU A 15 16.31 -42.27 -44.78
CA LEU A 15 15.29 -42.27 -43.73
C LEU A 15 15.92 -42.00 -42.37
N PHE A 16 17.06 -42.65 -42.06
CA PHE A 16 17.79 -42.45 -40.83
C PHE A 16 18.33 -41.00 -40.70
N ALA A 17 18.82 -40.44 -41.80
CA ALA A 17 19.27 -39.05 -41.84
C ALA A 17 18.12 -38.06 -41.60
N VAL A 18 16.95 -38.31 -42.23
CA VAL A 18 15.76 -37.48 -42.03
C VAL A 18 15.25 -37.54 -40.57
N THR A 19 15.21 -38.75 -39.99
CA THR A 19 14.80 -38.90 -38.58
C THR A 19 15.81 -38.27 -37.60
N ALA A 20 17.12 -38.41 -37.89
CA ALA A 20 18.16 -37.74 -37.10
C ALA A 20 18.10 -36.21 -37.19
N LEU A 21 17.89 -35.66 -38.39
CA LEU A 21 17.69 -34.23 -38.59
C LEU A 21 16.42 -33.71 -37.91
N ALA A 22 15.32 -34.45 -38.00
CA ALA A 22 14.09 -34.10 -37.31
C ALA A 22 14.28 -34.14 -35.78
N ALA A 23 14.95 -35.18 -35.24
CA ALA A 23 15.26 -35.26 -33.83
C ALA A 23 16.18 -34.11 -33.36
N ALA A 24 17.19 -33.75 -34.14
CA ALA A 24 18.05 -32.61 -33.86
C ALA A 24 17.30 -31.27 -33.94
N TYR A 25 16.41 -31.10 -34.90
CA TYR A 25 15.56 -29.91 -34.99
C TYR A 25 14.68 -29.74 -33.77
N TRP A 26 13.97 -30.77 -33.36
CA TRP A 26 13.06 -30.71 -32.20
C TRP A 26 13.84 -30.74 -30.88
N GLY A 27 14.94 -31.48 -30.77
CA GLY A 27 15.70 -31.63 -29.51
C GLY A 27 16.67 -30.49 -29.23
N VAL A 28 17.16 -29.77 -30.28
CA VAL A 28 18.12 -28.67 -30.10
C VAL A 28 17.52 -27.33 -30.47
N TRP A 29 16.96 -27.20 -31.68
CA TRP A 29 16.51 -25.90 -32.20
C TRP A 29 15.16 -25.45 -31.58
N ARG A 30 14.22 -26.39 -31.44
CA ARG A 30 12.88 -26.10 -30.87
C ARG A 30 12.74 -26.46 -29.38
N SER A 31 13.79 -27.03 -28.79
CA SER A 31 13.75 -27.45 -27.39
C SER A 31 13.40 -26.30 -26.42
N GLY A 32 13.98 -25.10 -26.66
CA GLY A 32 13.67 -23.92 -25.85
C GLY A 32 12.17 -23.50 -25.91
N ALA A 33 11.59 -23.53 -27.11
CA ALA A 33 10.17 -23.20 -27.28
C ALA A 33 9.22 -24.25 -26.71
N LEU A 34 9.65 -25.54 -26.71
CA LEU A 34 8.88 -26.62 -26.09
C LEU A 34 9.01 -26.61 -24.57
N LEU A 35 10.18 -26.25 -24.03
CA LEU A 35 10.41 -26.12 -22.61
C LEU A 35 9.73 -24.87 -22.02
N ALA A 36 9.58 -23.80 -22.82
CA ALA A 36 8.91 -22.56 -22.43
C ALA A 36 7.37 -22.66 -22.42
N ARG A 37 6.78 -23.78 -22.83
CA ARG A 37 5.32 -23.94 -22.77
C ARG A 37 4.85 -24.08 -21.32
N GLU A 38 3.83 -23.33 -20.97
CA GLU A 38 3.22 -23.33 -19.62
C GLU A 38 2.62 -24.70 -19.26
N ASP A 39 2.12 -25.44 -20.24
CA ASP A 39 1.54 -26.78 -20.08
C ASP A 39 2.56 -27.92 -20.02
N ASN A 40 3.87 -27.63 -19.97
CA ASN A 40 4.91 -28.64 -19.93
C ASN A 40 4.99 -29.30 -18.54
N ALA A 41 4.56 -30.55 -18.45
CA ALA A 41 4.56 -31.32 -17.21
C ALA A 41 5.93 -31.37 -16.49
N ARG A 42 7.05 -31.23 -17.24
CA ARG A 42 8.39 -31.17 -16.64
C ARG A 42 8.64 -29.86 -15.91
N ASN A 43 8.12 -28.75 -16.44
CA ASN A 43 8.21 -27.45 -15.78
C ASN A 43 7.36 -27.46 -14.51
N VAL A 44 6.14 -28.02 -14.58
CA VAL A 44 5.25 -28.20 -13.45
C VAL A 44 5.93 -28.98 -12.31
N LEU A 45 6.55 -30.14 -12.65
CA LEU A 45 7.25 -30.95 -11.66
C LEU A 45 8.48 -30.24 -11.08
N ARG A 46 9.23 -29.55 -11.93
CA ARG A 46 10.41 -28.79 -11.47
C ARG A 46 10.00 -27.66 -10.53
N GLU A 47 8.95 -26.90 -10.89
CA GLU A 47 8.41 -25.83 -10.07
C GLU A 47 8.04 -26.31 -8.67
N ARG A 48 7.34 -27.44 -8.57
CA ARG A 48 6.95 -28.05 -7.30
C ARG A 48 8.13 -28.53 -6.43
N HIS A 49 9.33 -28.64 -6.99
CA HIS A 49 10.53 -29.00 -6.25
C HIS A 49 11.39 -27.78 -5.87
N ILE A 50 11.06 -26.58 -6.36
CA ILE A 50 11.79 -25.37 -5.98
C ILE A 50 11.53 -25.09 -4.50
N GLN A 51 12.59 -25.10 -3.71
CA GLN A 51 12.55 -24.64 -2.32
C GLN A 51 12.66 -23.11 -2.33
N ARG A 52 11.52 -22.42 -2.41
CA ARG A 52 11.49 -20.97 -2.32
C ARG A 52 12.09 -20.53 -0.99
N GLY A 53 12.86 -19.44 -1.01
CA GLY A 53 13.45 -18.85 0.19
C GLY A 53 12.41 -18.42 1.22
N ALA A 54 12.81 -18.26 2.44
CA ALA A 54 11.95 -17.79 3.51
C ALA A 54 11.78 -16.27 3.44
N ILE A 55 10.64 -15.79 3.94
CA ILE A 55 10.37 -14.37 4.16
C ILE A 55 10.38 -14.16 5.68
N TYR A 56 11.18 -13.21 6.11
CA TYR A 56 11.29 -12.81 7.52
C TYR A 56 10.77 -11.39 7.69
N ASP A 57 10.29 -11.05 8.86
CA ASP A 57 10.06 -9.66 9.23
C ASP A 57 11.36 -8.93 9.54
N ARG A 58 11.28 -7.66 9.95
CA ARG A 58 12.44 -6.83 10.25
C ARG A 58 13.30 -7.37 11.43
N ASP A 59 12.68 -8.08 12.37
CA ASP A 59 13.27 -8.59 13.61
C ASP A 59 13.64 -10.07 13.51
N GLY A 60 13.39 -10.71 12.36
CA GLY A 60 13.73 -12.08 12.05
C GLY A 60 12.63 -13.09 12.36
N ALA A 61 11.40 -12.66 12.65
CA ALA A 61 10.26 -13.55 12.75
C ALA A 61 9.88 -14.11 11.37
N LEU A 62 9.48 -15.38 11.33
CA LEU A 62 9.16 -16.07 10.09
C LEU A 62 7.76 -15.68 9.58
N LEU A 63 7.68 -15.14 8.36
CA LEU A 63 6.43 -14.78 7.70
C LEU A 63 5.99 -15.81 6.66
N ALA A 64 6.93 -16.41 5.94
CA ALA A 64 6.66 -17.49 4.98
C ALA A 64 7.86 -18.40 4.82
N GLU A 65 7.61 -19.70 4.65
CA GLU A 65 8.64 -20.73 4.40
C GLU A 65 8.16 -21.80 3.42
N SER A 66 9.11 -22.56 2.86
CA SER A 66 8.81 -23.72 2.03
C SER A 66 9.14 -25.01 2.81
N VAL A 67 8.14 -25.86 3.00
CA VAL A 67 8.27 -27.15 3.68
C VAL A 67 7.94 -28.29 2.72
N PRO A 68 8.67 -29.43 2.76
CA PRO A 68 8.34 -30.57 1.93
C PRO A 68 7.06 -31.28 2.43
N ASP A 69 6.21 -31.68 1.50
CA ASP A 69 5.06 -32.57 1.76
C ASP A 69 5.49 -34.03 1.84
N ALA A 70 4.54 -34.94 2.07
CA ALA A 70 4.79 -36.37 2.16
C ALA A 70 5.37 -37.00 0.86
N ASN A 71 5.20 -36.32 -0.28
CA ASN A 71 5.69 -36.75 -1.59
C ASN A 71 7.00 -36.06 -1.99
N GLY A 72 7.52 -35.18 -1.15
CA GLY A 72 8.75 -34.41 -1.39
C GLY A 72 8.54 -33.15 -2.23
N PHE A 73 7.29 -32.76 -2.53
CA PHE A 73 6.98 -31.48 -3.15
C PHE A 73 7.02 -30.35 -2.12
N MET A 74 7.48 -29.18 -2.52
CA MET A 74 7.53 -28.02 -1.64
C MET A 74 6.14 -27.37 -1.55
N GLN A 75 5.69 -27.17 -0.32
CA GLN A 75 4.49 -26.41 0.00
C GLN A 75 4.87 -25.10 0.67
N ARG A 76 4.26 -24.02 0.26
CA ARG A 76 4.40 -22.71 0.90
C ARG A 76 3.56 -22.67 2.17
N ARG A 77 4.15 -22.21 3.26
CA ARG A 77 3.51 -22.10 4.57
C ARG A 77 3.66 -20.70 5.12
N TYR A 78 2.56 -20.16 5.61
CA TYR A 78 2.46 -18.85 6.24
C TYR A 78 2.04 -19.06 7.71
N PRO A 79 2.94 -18.85 8.69
CA PRO A 79 2.62 -19.09 10.09
C PRO A 79 1.52 -18.19 10.64
N ASP A 80 1.36 -16.99 10.06
CA ASP A 80 0.40 -16.00 10.50
C ASP A 80 -0.44 -15.47 9.33
N PRO A 81 -1.77 -15.70 9.30
CA PRO A 81 -2.64 -15.18 8.24
C PRO A 81 -2.75 -13.66 8.20
N SER A 82 -2.45 -12.94 9.28
CA SER A 82 -2.54 -11.47 9.34
C SER A 82 -1.63 -10.79 8.32
N VAL A 83 -0.57 -11.47 7.86
CA VAL A 83 0.39 -10.93 6.90
C VAL A 83 -0.07 -11.01 5.45
N SER A 84 -1.22 -11.64 5.16
CA SER A 84 -1.71 -11.84 3.78
C SER A 84 -1.82 -10.54 2.99
N GLY A 85 -2.18 -9.43 3.63
CA GLY A 85 -2.24 -8.11 2.99
C GLY A 85 -0.89 -7.59 2.48
N ALA A 86 0.23 -7.98 3.10
CA ALA A 86 1.57 -7.51 2.74
C ALA A 86 2.41 -8.60 2.06
N VAL A 87 2.50 -9.78 2.66
CA VAL A 87 3.27 -10.90 2.11
C VAL A 87 2.62 -11.46 0.85
N GLY A 88 1.28 -11.42 0.79
CA GLY A 88 0.54 -11.99 -0.31
C GLY A 88 0.44 -13.51 -0.23
N TYR A 89 0.52 -14.16 -1.38
CA TYR A 89 0.47 -15.62 -1.50
C TYR A 89 1.34 -16.10 -2.66
N TYR A 90 1.69 -17.38 -2.58
CA TYR A 90 2.21 -18.18 -3.70
C TYR A 90 1.26 -19.34 -3.96
N SER A 91 0.70 -19.38 -5.15
CA SER A 91 -0.07 -20.50 -5.67
C SER A 91 0.53 -20.95 -6.99
N PHE A 92 0.68 -22.25 -7.14
CA PHE A 92 1.09 -22.83 -8.41
C PHE A 92 0.03 -22.61 -9.50
N THR A 93 -1.25 -22.55 -9.12
CA THR A 93 -2.38 -22.43 -10.05
C THR A 93 -2.76 -20.98 -10.31
N TYR A 94 -2.74 -20.14 -9.27
CA TYR A 94 -3.31 -18.79 -9.30
C TYR A 94 -2.22 -17.68 -9.25
N GLY A 95 -0.94 -18.07 -9.30
CA GLY A 95 0.18 -17.13 -9.34
C GLY A 95 0.62 -16.62 -7.97
N THR A 96 1.12 -15.40 -7.94
CA THR A 96 1.71 -14.77 -6.75
C THR A 96 1.18 -13.35 -6.57
N ALA A 97 1.20 -12.87 -5.32
CA ALA A 97 0.86 -11.49 -4.98
C ALA A 97 1.77 -10.97 -3.86
N GLY A 98 1.80 -9.66 -3.64
CA GLY A 98 2.54 -9.05 -2.54
C GLY A 98 4.06 -9.26 -2.63
N ILE A 99 4.70 -9.45 -1.49
CA ILE A 99 6.15 -9.73 -1.42
C ILE A 99 6.52 -10.99 -2.21
N GLU A 100 5.67 -12.02 -2.22
CA GLU A 100 5.87 -13.24 -3.02
C GLU A 100 5.98 -12.95 -4.52
N ALA A 101 5.26 -11.95 -5.03
CA ALA A 101 5.34 -11.51 -6.42
C ALA A 101 6.49 -10.55 -6.66
N ALA A 102 6.69 -9.57 -5.77
CA ALA A 102 7.74 -8.56 -5.91
C ALA A 102 9.14 -9.16 -5.94
N PHE A 103 9.36 -10.22 -5.18
CA PHE A 103 10.64 -10.89 -4.99
C PHE A 103 10.63 -12.33 -5.51
N ASP A 104 9.80 -12.62 -6.54
CA ASP A 104 9.68 -13.97 -7.07
C ASP A 104 11.03 -14.53 -7.56
N ALA A 105 11.84 -13.73 -8.25
CA ALA A 105 13.15 -14.13 -8.77
C ALA A 105 14.15 -14.46 -7.67
N GLU A 106 14.15 -13.67 -6.58
CA GLU A 106 14.95 -13.90 -5.38
C GLU A 106 14.48 -15.17 -4.65
N LEU A 107 13.20 -15.25 -4.35
CA LEU A 107 12.60 -16.37 -3.63
C LEU A 107 12.71 -17.69 -4.37
N ARG A 108 12.74 -17.68 -5.71
CA ARG A 108 13.03 -18.86 -6.54
C ARG A 108 14.51 -19.16 -6.65
N GLY A 109 15.37 -18.17 -6.46
CA GLY A 109 16.81 -18.26 -6.64
C GLY A 109 17.29 -18.06 -8.07
N ASP A 110 16.42 -17.54 -8.94
CA ASP A 110 16.71 -17.36 -10.38
C ASP A 110 17.82 -16.34 -10.63
N LEU A 111 18.00 -15.37 -9.72
CA LEU A 111 19.05 -14.34 -9.81
C LEU A 111 20.47 -14.88 -9.60
N TRP A 112 20.62 -16.01 -8.92
CA TRP A 112 21.91 -16.55 -8.52
C TRP A 112 22.31 -17.81 -9.28
N LEU A 113 21.52 -18.22 -10.28
CA LEU A 113 21.76 -19.39 -11.10
C LEU A 113 21.94 -19.01 -12.55
N ASP A 114 23.08 -19.36 -13.12
CA ASP A 114 23.27 -19.31 -14.57
C ASP A 114 22.65 -20.54 -15.28
N ASP A 115 22.68 -20.56 -16.62
CA ASP A 115 22.10 -21.66 -17.39
C ASP A 115 22.85 -22.98 -17.19
N TRP A 116 24.14 -22.90 -16.88
CA TRP A 116 24.96 -24.08 -16.58
C TRP A 116 24.62 -24.66 -15.20
N ASP A 117 24.44 -23.81 -14.22
CA ASP A 117 24.02 -24.22 -12.86
C ASP A 117 22.65 -24.90 -12.90
N ARG A 118 21.68 -24.30 -13.64
CA ARG A 118 20.35 -24.90 -13.84
C ARG A 118 20.43 -26.26 -14.51
N PHE A 119 21.27 -26.40 -15.55
CA PHE A 119 21.51 -27.68 -16.23
C PHE A 119 22.10 -28.70 -15.26
N LEU A 120 23.11 -28.32 -14.48
CA LEU A 120 23.78 -29.20 -13.52
C LEU A 120 22.87 -29.67 -12.39
N LEU A 121 22.04 -28.74 -11.83
CA LEU A 121 21.02 -29.08 -10.84
C LEU A 121 20.03 -30.11 -11.41
N GLY A 122 19.58 -29.92 -12.66
CA GLY A 122 18.71 -30.86 -13.34
C GLY A 122 19.34 -32.25 -13.57
N LEU A 123 20.62 -32.27 -13.94
CA LEU A 123 21.39 -33.53 -14.14
C LEU A 123 21.59 -34.28 -12.83
N LEU A 124 21.84 -33.55 -11.75
CA LEU A 124 22.09 -34.12 -10.41
C LEU A 124 20.80 -34.38 -9.63
N HIS A 125 19.63 -34.09 -10.21
CA HIS A 125 18.33 -34.19 -9.55
C HIS A 125 18.29 -33.45 -8.20
N ARG A 126 18.98 -32.29 -8.12
CA ARG A 126 18.96 -31.44 -6.94
C ARG A 126 17.89 -30.38 -7.06
N ALA A 127 17.17 -30.15 -5.96
CA ALA A 127 16.19 -29.05 -5.89
C ALA A 127 16.90 -27.69 -5.97
N GLN A 128 16.31 -26.80 -6.76
CA GLN A 128 16.68 -25.38 -6.77
C GLN A 128 16.31 -24.78 -5.42
N ARG A 129 17.18 -23.91 -4.89
CA ARG A 129 16.94 -23.20 -3.63
C ARG A 129 16.89 -21.70 -3.90
N GLY A 130 15.90 -21.07 -3.32
CA GLY A 130 15.75 -19.62 -3.33
C GLY A 130 16.55 -18.92 -2.25
N GLY A 131 16.72 -17.62 -2.41
CA GLY A 131 17.24 -16.74 -1.39
C GLY A 131 16.15 -16.22 -0.48
N ASP A 132 16.51 -15.85 0.73
CA ASP A 132 15.57 -15.31 1.70
C ASP A 132 15.39 -13.81 1.49
N VAL A 133 14.21 -13.31 1.88
CA VAL A 133 13.85 -11.91 1.85
C VAL A 133 13.57 -11.42 3.26
N ARG A 134 14.12 -10.27 3.63
CA ARG A 134 13.75 -9.58 4.87
C ARG A 134 12.79 -8.48 4.53
N ALA A 135 11.56 -8.62 5.00
CA ALA A 135 10.53 -7.58 4.90
C ALA A 135 10.81 -6.47 5.92
N THR A 136 10.27 -5.28 5.63
CA THR A 136 10.27 -4.15 6.56
C THR A 136 9.16 -4.25 7.60
N LEU A 137 8.24 -5.19 7.44
CA LEU A 137 7.12 -5.41 8.35
C LEU A 137 7.62 -5.69 9.78
N ASP A 138 6.87 -5.17 10.72
CA ASP A 138 6.91 -5.54 12.13
C ASP A 138 5.69 -6.41 12.41
N LEU A 139 5.92 -7.69 12.73
CA LEU A 139 4.84 -8.66 12.88
C LEU A 139 3.92 -8.35 14.05
N ASP A 140 4.44 -7.78 15.13
CA ASP A 140 3.64 -7.44 16.30
C ASP A 140 2.74 -6.24 16.01
N VAL A 141 3.25 -5.23 15.28
CA VAL A 141 2.46 -4.09 14.80
C VAL A 141 1.40 -4.54 13.80
N GLN A 142 1.76 -5.44 12.88
CA GLN A 142 0.84 -6.00 11.87
C GLN A 142 -0.34 -6.73 12.55
N ARG A 143 -0.05 -7.58 13.54
CA ARG A 143 -1.06 -8.29 14.33
C ARG A 143 -1.95 -7.33 15.11
N ALA A 144 -1.34 -6.41 15.85
CA ALA A 144 -2.08 -5.44 16.66
C ALA A 144 -3.03 -4.59 15.82
N ALA A 145 -2.60 -4.14 14.64
CA ALA A 145 -3.42 -3.40 13.70
C ALA A 145 -4.56 -4.26 13.12
N SER A 146 -4.27 -5.51 12.76
CA SER A 146 -5.27 -6.47 12.24
C SER A 146 -6.33 -6.80 13.30
N ASP A 147 -5.90 -7.10 14.52
CA ASP A 147 -6.79 -7.44 15.63
C ASP A 147 -7.68 -6.23 16.04
N ALA A 148 -7.13 -5.02 15.97
CA ALA A 148 -7.86 -3.81 16.31
C ALA A 148 -8.99 -3.48 15.33
N LEU A 149 -8.91 -3.90 14.06
CA LEU A 149 -10.04 -3.83 13.13
C LEU A 149 -11.20 -4.72 13.59
N GLY A 150 -10.93 -5.79 14.35
CA GLY A 150 -11.96 -6.59 15.03
C GLY A 150 -12.95 -7.22 14.07
N GLY A 151 -12.51 -7.65 12.89
CA GLY A 151 -13.35 -8.23 11.83
C GLY A 151 -14.14 -7.20 10.99
N ARG A 152 -13.95 -5.90 11.22
CA ARG A 152 -14.49 -4.85 10.34
C ARG A 152 -13.71 -4.82 9.04
N SER A 153 -14.40 -4.51 7.93
CA SER A 153 -13.75 -4.21 6.67
C SER A 153 -12.98 -2.89 6.78
N GLY A 154 -11.76 -2.87 6.27
CA GLY A 154 -10.91 -1.67 6.34
C GLY A 154 -9.44 -1.94 6.08
N ALA A 155 -8.61 -0.93 6.27
CA ALA A 155 -7.17 -1.03 6.07
C ALA A 155 -6.39 -0.17 7.06
N VAL A 156 -5.16 -0.62 7.34
CA VAL A 156 -4.16 0.13 8.10
C VAL A 156 -2.85 0.11 7.33
N VAL A 157 -2.27 1.27 7.12
CA VAL A 157 -0.92 1.43 6.58
C VAL A 157 -0.08 2.20 7.58
N LEU A 158 1.06 1.65 7.95
CA LEU A 158 2.04 2.28 8.85
C LEU A 158 3.39 2.36 8.16
N LEU A 159 3.97 3.55 8.09
CA LEU A 159 5.24 3.85 7.43
C LEU A 159 6.25 4.43 8.43
N ASP A 160 7.47 3.92 8.41
CA ASP A 160 8.59 4.60 9.06
C ASP A 160 9.00 5.85 8.29
N VAL A 161 9.39 6.90 8.98
CA VAL A 161 9.80 8.18 8.40
C VAL A 161 11.20 8.53 8.94
N PRO A 162 12.17 8.82 8.07
CA PRO A 162 12.07 9.14 6.64
C PRO A 162 12.30 7.93 5.69
N SER A 163 12.55 6.72 6.20
CA SER A 163 12.96 5.58 5.37
C SER A 163 11.90 5.14 4.36
N GLY A 164 10.61 5.33 4.67
CA GLY A 164 9.50 4.82 3.87
C GLY A 164 9.26 3.31 4.01
N ALA A 165 9.94 2.66 4.96
CA ALA A 165 9.71 1.26 5.27
C ALA A 165 8.27 1.01 5.74
N VAL A 166 7.60 0.05 5.14
CA VAL A 166 6.24 -0.34 5.54
C VAL A 166 6.33 -1.23 6.78
N LEU A 167 5.89 -0.71 7.93
CA LEU A 167 5.89 -1.46 9.19
C LEU A 167 4.63 -2.33 9.34
N ALA A 168 3.50 -1.87 8.82
CA ALA A 168 2.27 -2.65 8.73
C ALA A 168 1.48 -2.29 7.47
N LEU A 169 0.86 -3.30 6.86
CA LEU A 169 -0.03 -3.17 5.71
C LEU A 169 -1.16 -4.19 5.86
N VAL A 170 -2.22 -3.74 6.52
CA VAL A 170 -3.38 -4.55 6.84
C VAL A 170 -4.51 -4.27 5.86
N SER A 171 -5.16 -5.32 5.40
CA SER A 171 -6.40 -5.27 4.62
C SER A 171 -7.37 -6.30 5.19
N GLN A 172 -8.56 -5.88 5.59
CA GLN A 172 -9.63 -6.73 6.12
C GLN A 172 -10.93 -6.54 5.32
N PRO A 173 -11.73 -7.61 5.11
CA PRO A 173 -11.40 -8.98 5.47
C PRO A 173 -10.20 -9.50 4.67
N ASN A 174 -9.45 -10.39 5.30
CA ASN A 174 -8.33 -11.08 4.68
C ASN A 174 -8.68 -12.53 4.36
N TYR A 175 -7.71 -13.26 3.83
CA TYR A 175 -7.79 -14.69 3.56
C TYR A 175 -6.61 -15.41 4.19
N ASP A 176 -6.73 -16.74 4.40
CA ASP A 176 -5.59 -17.59 4.79
C ASP A 176 -4.85 -18.06 3.52
N PRO A 177 -3.60 -17.60 3.29
CA PRO A 177 -2.82 -18.01 2.13
C PRO A 177 -2.55 -19.52 2.09
N ASN A 178 -2.56 -20.21 3.24
CA ASN A 178 -2.34 -21.66 3.30
C ASN A 178 -3.50 -22.46 2.68
N THR A 179 -4.70 -21.90 2.65
CA THR A 179 -5.91 -22.57 2.15
C THR A 179 -6.47 -21.94 0.88
N LEU A 180 -5.75 -20.95 0.30
CA LEU A 180 -6.18 -20.17 -0.84
C LEU A 180 -6.61 -21.03 -2.03
N ASP A 181 -5.81 -22.02 -2.43
CA ASP A 181 -6.08 -22.88 -3.60
C ASP A 181 -7.38 -23.68 -3.44
N ALA A 182 -7.70 -24.10 -2.22
CA ALA A 182 -8.92 -24.86 -1.92
C ALA A 182 -10.16 -23.97 -1.86
N HIS A 183 -10.01 -22.69 -1.61
CA HIS A 183 -11.12 -21.75 -1.43
C HIS A 183 -11.21 -20.67 -2.51
N TRP A 184 -10.40 -20.77 -3.58
CA TRP A 184 -10.30 -19.74 -4.61
C TRP A 184 -11.65 -19.32 -5.20
N ASP A 185 -12.49 -20.30 -5.58
CA ASP A 185 -13.81 -20.01 -6.16
C ASP A 185 -14.71 -19.27 -5.16
N ALA A 186 -14.64 -19.61 -3.88
CA ALA A 186 -15.42 -18.93 -2.85
C ALA A 186 -14.91 -17.52 -2.61
N LEU A 187 -13.57 -17.34 -2.53
CA LEU A 187 -12.93 -16.04 -2.33
C LEU A 187 -13.19 -15.07 -3.49
N THR A 188 -13.20 -15.56 -4.73
CA THR A 188 -13.46 -14.75 -5.92
C THR A 188 -14.96 -14.48 -6.14
N ALA A 189 -15.85 -15.34 -5.66
CA ALA A 189 -17.30 -15.17 -5.75
C ALA A 189 -17.86 -14.21 -4.70
N ASP A 190 -17.15 -13.98 -3.60
CA ASP A 190 -17.57 -13.09 -2.52
C ASP A 190 -17.26 -11.62 -2.89
N LEU A 191 -18.16 -11.01 -3.67
CA LEU A 191 -18.04 -9.63 -4.11
C LEU A 191 -18.37 -8.63 -3.01
N GLU A 192 -19.09 -9.02 -1.97
CA GLU A 192 -19.46 -8.14 -0.86
C GLU A 192 -18.29 -7.97 0.10
N ALA A 193 -17.71 -9.05 0.60
CA ALA A 193 -16.54 -9.00 1.46
C ALA A 193 -15.25 -8.69 0.69
N SER A 194 -15.15 -9.13 -0.59
CA SER A 194 -13.98 -8.94 -1.47
C SER A 194 -12.66 -9.22 -0.76
N PRO A 195 -12.43 -10.43 -0.21
CA PRO A 195 -11.28 -10.71 0.65
C PRO A 195 -9.94 -10.69 -0.09
N LEU A 196 -9.95 -10.86 -1.41
CA LEU A 196 -8.74 -10.75 -2.25
C LEU A 196 -8.38 -9.31 -2.61
N LEU A 197 -9.29 -8.34 -2.40
CA LEU A 197 -9.00 -6.93 -2.59
C LEU A 197 -8.06 -6.44 -1.49
N ASN A 198 -6.87 -6.02 -1.88
CA ASN A 198 -6.00 -5.32 -0.94
C ASN A 198 -6.45 -3.87 -0.78
N ARG A 199 -7.27 -3.63 0.25
CA ARG A 199 -7.85 -2.32 0.54
C ARG A 199 -6.81 -1.24 0.80
N ALA A 200 -5.65 -1.62 1.32
CA ALA A 200 -4.58 -0.68 1.65
C ALA A 200 -3.98 0.01 0.41
N VAL A 201 -3.89 -0.71 -0.72
CA VAL A 201 -3.20 -0.24 -1.94
C VAL A 201 -4.11 -0.16 -3.16
N ALA A 202 -5.22 -0.92 -3.19
CA ALA A 202 -6.12 -1.00 -4.33
C ALA A 202 -7.55 -0.53 -4.02
N GLY A 203 -7.94 -0.40 -2.75
CA GLY A 203 -9.23 0.16 -2.37
C GLY A 203 -9.29 1.66 -2.67
N LEU A 204 -10.32 2.09 -3.39
CA LEU A 204 -10.54 3.48 -3.76
C LEU A 204 -11.68 4.07 -2.94
N TYR A 205 -11.39 5.09 -2.16
CA TYR A 205 -12.32 5.69 -1.20
C TYR A 205 -12.34 7.21 -1.32
N GLN A 206 -13.51 7.82 -1.13
CA GLN A 206 -13.60 9.25 -0.96
C GLN A 206 -12.79 9.67 0.26
N PRO A 207 -11.95 10.71 0.15
CA PRO A 207 -11.17 11.20 1.29
C PRO A 207 -12.01 11.87 2.38
N GLY A 208 -13.21 12.33 2.05
CA GLY A 208 -14.06 13.06 3.00
C GLY A 208 -13.34 14.27 3.58
N GLY A 209 -13.63 14.59 4.82
CA GLY A 209 -13.00 15.73 5.49
C GLY A 209 -11.47 15.61 5.68
N THR A 210 -10.84 14.44 5.44
CA THR A 210 -9.36 14.36 5.47
C THR A 210 -8.72 15.18 4.34
N LEU A 211 -9.47 15.48 3.26
CA LEU A 211 -9.01 16.35 2.18
C LEU A 211 -8.77 17.80 2.64
N GLU A 212 -9.34 18.23 3.78
CA GLU A 212 -9.08 19.54 4.38
C GLU A 212 -7.58 19.78 4.59
N THR A 213 -6.79 18.74 4.83
CA THR A 213 -5.32 18.83 4.94
C THR A 213 -4.68 19.28 3.63
N ALA A 214 -5.14 18.75 2.49
CA ALA A 214 -4.64 19.18 1.18
C ALA A 214 -5.10 20.59 0.80
N ILE A 215 -6.32 20.98 1.17
CA ILE A 215 -6.82 22.35 0.96
C ILE A 215 -6.03 23.34 1.81
N LEU A 216 -5.77 23.01 3.06
CA LEU A 216 -4.94 23.83 3.95
C LEU A 216 -3.52 23.97 3.39
N ALA A 217 -2.93 22.88 2.87
CA ALA A 217 -1.65 22.93 2.17
C ALA A 217 -1.69 23.86 0.95
N ALA A 218 -2.79 23.82 0.17
CA ALA A 218 -2.98 24.68 -0.99
C ALA A 218 -3.01 26.17 -0.61
N TRP A 219 -3.76 26.53 0.42
CA TRP A 219 -3.80 27.91 0.90
C TRP A 219 -2.44 28.38 1.42
N LEU A 220 -1.78 27.57 2.25
CA LEU A 220 -0.44 27.90 2.81
C LEU A 220 0.61 28.06 1.71
N ARG A 221 0.53 27.29 0.63
CA ARG A 221 1.43 27.37 -0.52
C ARG A 221 1.35 28.71 -1.26
N GLU A 222 0.20 29.36 -1.26
CA GLU A 222 0.00 30.65 -1.95
C GLU A 222 0.74 31.81 -1.26
N PHE A 223 1.17 31.65 -0.01
CA PHE A 223 2.02 32.63 0.67
C PHE A 223 3.49 32.39 0.31
N PRO A 224 4.22 33.44 -0.12
CA PRO A 224 5.62 33.27 -0.54
C PRO A 224 6.54 32.93 0.62
N ASP A 225 6.18 33.32 1.83
CA ASP A 225 6.93 33.09 3.07
C ASP A 225 5.96 32.90 4.24
N LEU A 226 6.21 31.89 5.06
CA LEU A 226 5.48 31.59 6.29
C LEU A 226 6.37 31.83 7.52
N ALA A 227 7.06 32.98 7.57
CA ALA A 227 7.95 33.35 8.67
C ALA A 227 7.28 33.28 10.05
N ASP A 228 5.95 33.45 10.10
CA ASP A 228 5.12 33.30 11.29
C ASP A 228 4.63 31.85 11.53
N GLY A 229 5.12 30.87 10.73
CA GLY A 229 4.63 29.48 10.76
C GLY A 229 3.17 29.34 10.31
N GLY A 230 2.71 30.22 9.41
CA GLY A 230 1.34 30.24 8.91
C GLY A 230 0.29 30.78 9.91
N ALA A 231 0.74 31.42 11.01
CA ALA A 231 -0.16 31.89 12.05
C ALA A 231 -1.17 32.89 11.52
N ALA A 232 -0.78 33.79 10.61
CA ALA A 232 -1.68 34.79 10.02
C ALA A 232 -2.90 34.13 9.35
N LEU A 233 -2.71 33.01 8.65
CA LEU A 233 -3.80 32.25 8.02
C LEU A 233 -4.53 31.38 9.06
N LEU A 234 -3.80 30.57 9.84
CA LEU A 234 -4.37 29.60 10.75
C LEU A 234 -5.20 30.25 11.87
N GLU A 235 -4.81 31.43 12.35
CA GLU A 235 -5.52 32.16 13.40
C GLU A 235 -6.51 33.20 12.84
N ALA A 236 -6.67 33.27 11.50
CA ALA A 236 -7.67 34.13 10.89
C ALA A 236 -9.08 33.68 11.34
N PRO A 237 -9.93 34.64 11.73
CA PRO A 237 -11.32 34.32 12.10
C PRO A 237 -12.11 33.87 10.87
N VAL A 238 -12.88 32.80 11.03
CA VAL A 238 -13.74 32.26 9.97
C VAL A 238 -15.20 32.48 10.30
N PRO A 239 -15.88 33.40 9.64
CA PRO A 239 -17.33 33.60 9.83
C PRO A 239 -18.10 32.33 9.42
N GLN A 240 -19.11 32.00 10.20
CA GLN A 240 -19.98 30.84 9.92
C GLN A 240 -19.23 29.51 9.74
N ALA A 241 -18.12 29.32 10.45
CA ALA A 241 -17.32 28.09 10.38
C ALA A 241 -18.12 26.82 10.65
N THR A 242 -19.17 26.91 11.49
CA THR A 242 -20.03 25.79 11.87
C THR A 242 -21.29 25.63 11.01
N ALA A 243 -21.41 26.40 9.94
CA ALA A 243 -22.57 26.27 9.03
C ALA A 243 -22.57 24.87 8.39
N PRO A 244 -23.74 24.22 8.25
CA PRO A 244 -23.82 22.94 7.58
C PRO A 244 -23.58 23.11 6.07
N VAL A 245 -22.90 22.13 5.46
CA VAL A 245 -22.68 22.06 4.01
C VAL A 245 -23.54 20.94 3.43
N ARG A 246 -24.31 21.25 2.40
CA ARG A 246 -25.13 20.28 1.69
C ARG A 246 -24.46 19.88 0.39
N VAL A 247 -24.27 18.59 0.18
CA VAL A 247 -23.63 18.04 -1.02
C VAL A 247 -24.14 16.62 -1.28
N ASN A 248 -24.52 16.32 -2.52
CA ASN A 248 -24.95 14.96 -2.93
C ASN A 248 -26.04 14.34 -2.04
N GLY A 249 -26.97 15.15 -1.53
CA GLY A 249 -28.01 14.70 -0.59
C GLY A 249 -27.56 14.59 0.88
N LEU A 250 -26.27 14.72 1.16
CA LEU A 250 -25.70 14.74 2.51
C LEU A 250 -25.79 16.13 3.13
N THR A 251 -25.84 16.17 4.46
CA THR A 251 -25.63 17.40 5.23
C THR A 251 -24.44 17.18 6.17
N LEU A 252 -23.34 17.82 5.85
CA LEU A 252 -22.09 17.70 6.59
C LEU A 252 -22.03 18.76 7.71
N HIS A 253 -21.54 18.38 8.87
CA HIS A 253 -21.39 19.23 10.06
C HIS A 253 -19.98 19.10 10.62
N CYS A 254 -19.58 20.02 11.50
CA CYS A 254 -18.37 19.85 12.29
C CYS A 254 -18.42 18.57 13.09
N LEU A 255 -17.26 17.98 13.36
CA LEU A 255 -17.14 16.76 14.14
C LEU A 255 -17.26 17.06 15.65
N GLY A 256 -18.34 16.64 16.26
CA GLY A 256 -18.60 16.81 17.69
C GLY A 256 -19.06 18.23 18.08
N THR A 257 -18.96 18.54 19.35
CA THR A 257 -19.42 19.82 19.93
C THR A 257 -18.31 20.86 19.84
N THR A 258 -18.51 21.86 18.99
CA THR A 258 -17.55 22.95 18.79
C THR A 258 -17.53 23.94 19.97
N PRO A 259 -16.42 24.64 20.22
CA PRO A 259 -16.35 25.68 21.23
C PRO A 259 -17.34 26.82 20.97
N ALA A 260 -17.97 27.35 22.03
CA ALA A 260 -18.89 28.49 21.96
C ALA A 260 -18.13 29.83 21.86
N LYS A 261 -17.21 29.97 20.90
CA LYS A 261 -16.42 31.18 20.60
C LYS A 261 -16.30 31.38 19.10
N PRO A 262 -15.96 32.59 18.61
CA PRO A 262 -15.59 32.75 17.21
C PRO A 262 -14.44 31.78 16.87
N MET A 263 -14.61 31.02 15.80
CA MET A 263 -13.63 30.03 15.37
C MET A 263 -12.60 30.65 14.42
N THR A 264 -11.36 30.25 14.61
CA THR A 264 -10.28 30.49 13.64
C THR A 264 -10.27 29.38 12.58
N LEU A 265 -9.47 29.52 11.53
CA LEU A 265 -9.29 28.46 10.54
C LEU A 265 -8.66 27.21 11.20
N LEU A 266 -7.75 27.40 12.14
CA LEU A 266 -7.15 26.32 12.93
C LEU A 266 -8.20 25.58 13.80
N ASP A 267 -9.14 26.32 14.40
CA ASP A 267 -10.25 25.70 15.13
C ASP A 267 -11.16 24.91 14.15
N ALA A 268 -11.48 25.50 12.98
CA ALA A 268 -12.33 24.84 11.99
C ALA A 268 -11.68 23.52 11.48
N TYR A 269 -10.39 23.54 11.19
CA TYR A 269 -9.64 22.34 10.83
C TYR A 269 -9.64 21.32 11.98
N ALA A 270 -9.35 21.73 13.22
CA ALA A 270 -9.30 20.83 14.37
C ALA A 270 -10.65 20.16 14.65
N TRP A 271 -11.77 20.81 14.37
CA TRP A 271 -13.11 20.29 14.54
C TRP A 271 -13.72 19.73 13.27
N VAL A 272 -12.94 19.60 12.19
CA VAL A 272 -13.38 19.07 10.89
C VAL A 272 -14.66 19.77 10.43
N CYS A 273 -14.63 21.10 10.39
CA CYS A 273 -15.79 21.90 9.99
C CYS A 273 -15.78 22.12 8.48
N PRO A 274 -16.71 21.55 7.69
CA PRO A 274 -16.63 21.57 6.25
C PRO A 274 -16.85 22.96 5.63
N ALA A 275 -17.54 23.87 6.30
CA ALA A 275 -17.97 25.13 5.72
C ALA A 275 -16.85 26.06 5.22
N PRO A 276 -15.73 26.25 5.93
CA PRO A 276 -14.62 27.04 5.39
C PRO A 276 -14.00 26.41 4.15
N PHE A 277 -13.82 25.09 4.18
CA PHE A 277 -13.16 24.33 3.11
C PHE A 277 -14.04 24.22 1.87
N ALA A 278 -15.36 24.06 2.03
CA ALA A 278 -16.34 24.09 0.93
C ALA A 278 -16.32 25.43 0.14
N ARG A 279 -15.80 26.48 0.75
CA ARG A 279 -15.67 27.82 0.15
C ARG A 279 -14.23 28.17 -0.22
N ALA A 280 -13.36 27.17 -0.36
CA ALA A 280 -11.94 27.40 -0.58
C ALA A 280 -11.62 28.16 -1.86
N PHE A 281 -12.51 28.13 -2.84
CA PHE A 281 -12.37 28.87 -4.10
C PHE A 281 -13.11 30.23 -4.10
N GLU A 282 -13.71 30.61 -2.96
CA GLU A 282 -14.24 31.97 -2.83
C GLU A 282 -13.10 32.97 -2.62
N GLY A 283 -12.98 33.96 -3.48
CA GLY A 283 -11.88 34.92 -3.49
C GLY A 283 -10.74 34.51 -4.41
N ASP A 284 -9.63 35.27 -4.33
CA ASP A 284 -8.51 35.17 -5.29
C ASP A 284 -7.34 34.31 -4.78
N LEU A 285 -7.44 33.74 -3.58
CA LEU A 285 -6.32 33.04 -2.95
C LEU A 285 -6.04 31.68 -3.60
N LEU A 286 -7.07 30.89 -3.86
CA LEU A 286 -6.95 29.55 -4.42
C LEU A 286 -7.91 29.38 -5.60
N THR A 287 -7.40 28.84 -6.71
CA THR A 287 -8.22 28.49 -7.87
C THR A 287 -8.37 26.96 -7.99
N PRO A 288 -9.46 26.47 -8.62
CA PRO A 288 -9.63 25.02 -8.86
C PRO A 288 -8.44 24.39 -9.57
N GLN A 289 -7.85 25.09 -10.55
CA GLN A 289 -6.70 24.59 -11.28
C GLN A 289 -5.45 24.46 -10.41
N ARG A 290 -5.15 25.44 -9.56
CA ARG A 290 -4.00 25.37 -8.63
C ARG A 290 -4.16 24.26 -7.59
N PHE A 291 -5.37 24.04 -7.13
CA PHE A 291 -5.68 22.94 -6.24
C PHE A 291 -5.45 21.58 -6.95
N TRP A 292 -5.93 21.44 -8.18
CA TRP A 292 -5.71 20.25 -8.99
C TRP A 292 -4.21 19.96 -9.20
N GLU A 293 -3.42 20.98 -9.54
CA GLU A 293 -1.96 20.86 -9.67
C GLU A 293 -1.28 20.40 -8.37
N LEU A 294 -1.78 20.89 -7.23
CA LEU A 294 -1.26 20.42 -5.93
C LEU A 294 -1.62 18.95 -5.67
N LEU A 295 -2.85 18.51 -5.95
CA LEU A 295 -3.22 17.11 -5.81
C LEU A 295 -2.31 16.19 -6.63
N GLY A 296 -1.97 16.59 -7.87
CA GLY A 296 -0.96 15.90 -8.68
C GLY A 296 0.43 15.91 -8.05
N THR A 297 0.86 17.05 -7.52
CA THR A 297 2.17 17.16 -6.81
C THR A 297 2.23 16.25 -5.58
N LEU A 298 1.11 16.11 -4.87
CA LEU A 298 0.99 15.22 -3.71
C LEU A 298 0.86 13.73 -4.09
N GLY A 299 0.79 13.41 -5.38
CA GLY A 299 0.65 12.05 -5.88
C GLY A 299 -0.76 11.46 -5.72
N LEU A 300 -1.77 12.28 -5.40
CA LEU A 300 -3.14 11.80 -5.15
C LEU A 300 -3.94 11.54 -6.44
N LEU A 301 -3.41 11.90 -7.61
CA LEU A 301 -4.03 11.70 -8.91
C LEU A 301 -3.47 10.49 -9.68
N ASP A 302 -2.38 9.92 -9.22
CA ASP A 302 -1.71 8.77 -9.83
C ASP A 302 -1.86 7.52 -8.94
N PRO A 303 -1.83 6.30 -9.48
CA PRO A 303 -1.83 5.09 -8.65
C PRO A 303 -0.62 5.07 -7.71
N PRO A 304 -0.79 4.67 -6.44
CA PRO A 304 0.35 4.55 -5.53
C PRO A 304 1.28 3.45 -6.02
N GLN A 305 2.59 3.65 -5.93
CA GLN A 305 3.57 2.69 -6.40
C GLN A 305 4.05 1.83 -5.22
N LEU A 306 3.83 0.52 -5.31
CA LEU A 306 4.35 -0.46 -4.38
C LEU A 306 4.63 -1.77 -5.13
N ALA A 307 5.88 -2.20 -5.16
CA ALA A 307 6.29 -3.39 -5.90
C ALA A 307 5.52 -4.64 -5.41
N GLY A 308 5.08 -5.46 -6.36
CA GLY A 308 4.34 -6.70 -6.08
C GLY A 308 2.84 -6.54 -5.90
N PHE A 309 2.32 -5.31 -6.02
CA PHE A 309 0.89 -5.07 -5.93
C PHE A 309 0.34 -4.50 -7.24
N GLU A 310 -0.79 -5.04 -7.66
CA GLU A 310 -1.68 -4.32 -8.57
C GLU A 310 -2.29 -3.19 -7.76
N THR A 311 -1.73 -2.02 -7.91
CA THR A 311 -2.29 -0.80 -7.32
C THR A 311 -3.57 -0.44 -8.07
N ALA A 312 -4.45 0.32 -7.42
CA ALA A 312 -5.69 0.77 -8.03
C ALA A 312 -5.43 1.35 -9.43
N ALA A 313 -6.31 1.07 -10.37
CA ALA A 313 -6.41 1.90 -11.56
C ALA A 313 -6.44 3.37 -11.13
N SER A 314 -5.91 4.27 -11.96
CA SER A 314 -5.79 5.70 -11.63
C SER A 314 -6.98 6.19 -10.81
N PRO A 315 -6.74 6.93 -9.73
CA PRO A 315 -7.81 7.49 -8.93
C PRO A 315 -8.86 8.11 -9.83
N SER A 316 -10.12 7.82 -9.58
CA SER A 316 -11.20 8.45 -10.31
C SER A 316 -11.21 9.92 -9.91
N ALA A 317 -10.77 10.80 -10.80
CA ALA A 317 -10.79 12.23 -10.56
C ALA A 317 -11.00 12.96 -11.87
N HIS A 318 -11.83 14.02 -11.83
CA HIS A 318 -12.06 14.88 -12.98
C HIS A 318 -11.26 16.16 -12.83
N PRO A 319 -10.53 16.61 -13.87
CA PRO A 319 -9.78 17.86 -13.81
C PRO A 319 -10.64 19.03 -13.38
N LEU A 320 -10.22 19.72 -12.33
CA LEU A 320 -10.91 20.91 -11.83
C LEU A 320 -10.51 22.13 -12.64
N SER A 321 -11.49 22.94 -12.99
CA SER A 321 -11.31 24.15 -13.77
C SER A 321 -12.32 25.24 -13.35
N ALA A 322 -12.13 26.45 -13.85
CA ALA A 322 -13.08 27.53 -13.66
C ALA A 322 -14.48 27.28 -14.29
N HIS A 323 -14.60 26.23 -15.13
CA HIS A 323 -15.87 25.85 -15.78
C HIS A 323 -16.55 24.68 -15.05
N THR A 324 -15.91 24.09 -14.04
CA THR A 324 -16.54 23.03 -13.23
C THR A 324 -17.72 23.61 -12.47
N PRO A 325 -18.89 22.97 -12.50
CA PRO A 325 -20.09 23.47 -11.81
C PRO A 325 -19.84 23.71 -10.31
N PRO A 326 -20.45 24.75 -9.71
CA PRO A 326 -20.23 25.08 -8.29
C PRO A 326 -20.55 23.92 -7.31
N ASP A 327 -21.61 23.15 -7.60
CA ASP A 327 -21.98 22.00 -6.77
C ASP A 327 -20.94 20.88 -6.85
N GLU A 328 -20.36 20.63 -8.03
CA GLU A 328 -19.25 19.69 -8.20
C GLU A 328 -17.99 20.18 -7.48
N LEU A 329 -17.65 21.48 -7.61
CA LEU A 329 -16.53 22.06 -6.86
C LEU A 329 -16.72 21.92 -5.35
N THR A 330 -17.94 22.16 -4.86
CA THR A 330 -18.24 21.97 -3.43
C THR A 330 -18.05 20.52 -3.01
N ALA A 331 -18.53 19.56 -3.83
CA ALA A 331 -18.37 18.14 -3.55
C ALA A 331 -16.89 17.72 -3.51
N GLU A 332 -16.09 18.20 -4.47
CA GLU A 332 -14.64 17.94 -4.47
C GLU A 332 -13.94 18.51 -3.23
N LEU A 333 -14.26 19.76 -2.85
CA LEU A 333 -13.65 20.43 -1.71
C LEU A 333 -13.99 19.79 -0.36
N VAL A 334 -15.13 19.13 -0.22
CA VAL A 334 -15.46 18.39 1.00
C VAL A 334 -15.11 16.90 0.91
N GLY A 335 -14.35 16.52 -0.11
CA GLY A 335 -13.90 15.14 -0.32
C GLY A 335 -15.03 14.15 -0.62
N GLN A 336 -16.14 14.61 -1.19
CA GLN A 336 -17.31 13.82 -1.58
C GLN A 336 -17.58 13.89 -3.09
N GLY A 337 -16.56 14.30 -3.84
CA GLY A 337 -16.60 14.41 -5.30
C GLY A 337 -16.07 13.14 -6.00
N SER A 338 -15.45 13.37 -7.16
CA SER A 338 -14.91 12.30 -8.00
C SER A 338 -13.56 11.77 -7.52
N LEU A 339 -12.80 12.57 -6.75
CA LEU A 339 -11.51 12.14 -6.21
C LEU A 339 -11.67 10.97 -5.26
N THR A 340 -10.95 9.89 -5.57
CA THR A 340 -10.78 8.75 -4.68
C THR A 340 -9.31 8.54 -4.37
N VAL A 341 -9.01 8.05 -3.17
CA VAL A 341 -7.65 7.78 -2.69
C VAL A 341 -7.57 6.41 -2.03
N THR A 342 -6.37 5.85 -1.95
CA THR A 342 -6.12 4.65 -1.16
C THR A 342 -5.60 5.00 0.23
N PRO A 343 -5.70 4.12 1.23
CA PRO A 343 -5.03 4.30 2.52
C PRO A 343 -3.52 4.54 2.39
N LEU A 344 -2.85 3.91 1.42
CA LEU A 344 -1.43 4.16 1.16
C LEU A 344 -1.16 5.60 0.71
N HIS A 345 -2.00 6.20 -0.16
CA HIS A 345 -1.89 7.62 -0.52
C HIS A 345 -1.94 8.54 0.72
N MET A 346 -2.89 8.26 1.61
CA MET A 346 -3.07 9.08 2.80
C MET A 346 -1.93 8.90 3.82
N ALA A 347 -1.38 7.70 3.93
CA ALA A 347 -0.17 7.44 4.73
C ALA A 347 1.06 8.15 4.14
N GLN A 348 1.22 8.17 2.80
CA GLN A 348 2.30 8.89 2.12
C GLN A 348 2.17 10.42 2.30
N LEU A 349 0.95 10.96 2.25
CA LEU A 349 0.70 12.38 2.55
C LEU A 349 1.11 12.72 3.99
N ALA A 350 0.69 11.89 4.96
CA ALA A 350 1.09 12.07 6.36
C ALA A 350 2.60 11.96 6.54
N ALA A 351 3.24 10.99 5.87
CA ALA A 351 4.70 10.81 5.89
C ALA A 351 5.43 12.03 5.30
N ALA A 352 4.94 12.59 4.20
CA ALA A 352 5.54 13.79 3.60
C ALA A 352 5.45 15.00 4.55
N ILE A 353 4.32 15.17 5.23
CA ILE A 353 4.18 16.24 6.24
C ILE A 353 5.15 16.01 7.40
N ALA A 354 5.23 14.77 7.91
CA ALA A 354 6.17 14.38 8.95
C ALA A 354 7.64 14.58 8.54
N ASN A 355 7.96 14.32 7.27
CA ASN A 355 9.29 14.44 6.67
C ASN A 355 9.60 15.85 6.14
N ARG A 356 9.03 16.87 6.76
CA ARG A 356 9.26 18.29 6.40
C ARG A 356 8.99 18.64 4.94
N GLY A 357 8.00 17.97 4.36
CA GLY A 357 7.55 18.17 2.99
C GLY A 357 8.19 17.28 1.94
N ASN A 358 9.18 16.46 2.29
CA ASN A 358 9.77 15.51 1.35
C ASN A 358 8.97 14.21 1.32
N GLY A 359 8.79 13.63 0.14
CA GLY A 359 8.24 12.30 0.01
C GLY A 359 9.12 11.23 0.68
N VAL A 360 8.57 10.03 0.86
CA VAL A 360 9.29 8.88 1.40
C VAL A 360 9.31 7.74 0.37
N PRO A 361 10.41 6.98 0.25
CA PRO A 361 10.53 5.87 -0.70
C PRO A 361 9.84 4.61 -0.14
N VAL A 362 8.53 4.46 -0.37
CA VAL A 362 7.76 3.35 0.19
C VAL A 362 8.26 2.01 -0.34
N HIS A 363 8.59 1.08 0.58
CA HIS A 363 9.08 -0.25 0.25
C HIS A 363 8.71 -1.28 1.33
N LEU A 364 8.62 -2.56 0.91
CA LEU A 364 8.20 -3.69 1.77
C LEU A 364 9.34 -4.63 2.16
N ALA A 365 10.53 -4.48 1.56
CA ALA A 365 11.70 -5.27 1.93
C ALA A 365 12.95 -4.39 1.88
N ASP A 366 13.92 -4.69 2.73
CA ASP A 366 15.16 -3.95 2.86
C ASP A 366 16.42 -4.77 2.57
N ALA A 367 16.32 -6.11 2.59
CA ALA A 367 17.47 -6.97 2.33
C ALA A 367 17.06 -8.33 1.76
N VAL A 368 18.01 -8.93 1.03
CA VAL A 368 17.93 -10.30 0.53
C VAL A 368 19.14 -11.10 1.02
N ARG A 369 18.99 -12.42 1.13
CA ARG A 369 20.07 -13.32 1.49
C ARG A 369 20.15 -14.46 0.46
N PRO A 370 21.18 -14.49 -0.40
CA PRO A 370 21.37 -15.56 -1.37
C PRO A 370 21.41 -16.96 -0.72
N PRO A 371 21.05 -18.04 -1.42
CA PRO A 371 20.93 -19.39 -0.85
C PRO A 371 22.21 -19.91 -0.18
N SER A 372 23.38 -19.44 -0.61
CA SER A 372 24.68 -19.85 -0.07
C SER A 372 25.28 -18.85 0.93
N ALA A 373 24.61 -17.72 1.17
CA ALA A 373 25.13 -16.67 2.02
C ALA A 373 24.61 -16.80 3.47
N THR A 374 25.43 -16.33 4.40
CA THR A 374 25.05 -16.25 5.83
C THR A 374 24.67 -14.82 6.24
N THR A 375 24.96 -13.84 5.39
CA THR A 375 24.73 -12.42 5.66
C THR A 375 23.69 -11.85 4.73
N TRP A 376 22.90 -10.92 5.27
CA TRP A 376 21.95 -10.14 4.50
C TRP A 376 22.67 -9.13 3.60
N GLN A 377 22.18 -8.98 2.39
CA GLN A 377 22.60 -7.98 1.42
C GLN A 377 21.50 -6.93 1.35
N PRO A 378 21.79 -5.64 1.64
CA PRO A 378 20.78 -4.61 1.58
C PRO A 378 20.30 -4.41 0.14
N LEU A 379 19.01 -4.11 -0.01
CA LEU A 379 18.42 -3.68 -1.27
C LEU A 379 18.71 -2.21 -1.52
N ASP A 380 18.82 -1.84 -2.79
CA ASP A 380 18.99 -0.44 -3.19
C ASP A 380 17.63 0.27 -3.14
N VAL A 381 17.32 0.89 -2.01
CA VAL A 381 16.14 1.72 -1.84
C VAL A 381 16.54 3.17 -2.09
N PRO A 382 15.83 3.94 -2.93
CA PRO A 382 16.15 5.33 -3.19
C PRO A 382 16.23 6.14 -1.89
N ALA A 383 17.37 6.79 -1.64
CA ALA A 383 17.60 7.52 -0.40
C ALA A 383 16.75 8.79 -0.25
N GLN A 384 16.27 9.35 -1.35
CA GLN A 384 15.49 10.59 -1.36
C GLN A 384 14.37 10.55 -2.39
N GLN A 385 13.24 11.13 -2.00
CA GLN A 385 12.10 11.42 -2.87
C GLN A 385 11.98 12.94 -3.07
N PRO A 386 11.37 13.39 -4.18
CA PRO A 386 11.18 14.82 -4.43
C PRO A 386 10.40 15.48 -3.29
N ALA A 387 10.64 16.76 -3.07
CA ALA A 387 9.85 17.57 -2.17
C ALA A 387 8.44 17.75 -2.74
N LEU A 388 7.44 17.35 -1.98
CA LEU A 388 6.01 17.48 -2.32
C LEU A 388 5.43 18.79 -1.77
N LEU A 389 5.98 19.26 -0.66
CA LEU A 389 5.60 20.50 0.02
C LEU A 389 6.86 21.30 0.37
N ARG A 390 6.71 22.61 0.49
CA ARG A 390 7.76 23.43 1.10
C ARG A 390 7.87 23.11 2.60
N PRO A 391 9.06 23.18 3.20
CA PRO A 391 9.25 22.87 4.62
C PRO A 391 8.41 23.73 5.58
N ASP A 392 8.23 25.03 5.25
CA ASP A 392 7.41 25.96 6.04
C ASP A 392 5.91 25.58 5.98
N VAL A 393 5.42 25.14 4.81
CA VAL A 393 4.05 24.62 4.65
C VAL A 393 3.86 23.33 5.45
N ALA A 394 4.80 22.40 5.37
CA ALA A 394 4.76 21.16 6.15
C ALA A 394 4.74 21.44 7.66
N GLU A 395 5.53 22.40 8.15
CA GLU A 395 5.53 22.76 9.57
C GLU A 395 4.21 23.40 10.02
N ALA A 396 3.60 24.24 9.19
CA ALA A 396 2.27 24.80 9.46
C ALA A 396 1.19 23.71 9.52
N LEU A 397 1.25 22.71 8.62
CA LEU A 397 0.36 21.55 8.66
C LEU A 397 0.58 20.69 9.91
N ARG A 398 1.85 20.44 10.31
CA ARG A 398 2.17 19.74 11.57
C ARG A 398 1.52 20.45 12.76
N ARG A 399 1.62 21.79 12.83
CA ARG A 399 0.96 22.60 13.86
C ARG A 399 -0.56 22.41 13.85
N ALA A 400 -1.19 22.40 12.68
CA ALA A 400 -2.63 22.19 12.55
C ALA A 400 -3.06 20.77 12.98
N MET A 401 -2.34 19.73 12.54
CA MET A 401 -2.59 18.33 12.91
C MET A 401 -2.37 18.10 14.42
N ARG A 402 -1.37 18.74 15.02
CA ARG A 402 -1.17 18.69 16.46
C ARG A 402 -2.31 19.36 17.23
N ALA A 403 -2.78 20.52 16.76
CA ALA A 403 -3.93 21.20 17.38
C ALA A 403 -5.20 20.34 17.32
N THR A 404 -5.40 19.56 16.25
CA THR A 404 -6.50 18.59 16.17
C THR A 404 -6.36 17.50 17.23
N ALA A 405 -5.17 16.92 17.38
CA ALA A 405 -4.90 15.89 18.40
C ALA A 405 -5.08 16.41 19.84
N GLU A 406 -4.82 17.68 20.08
CA GLU A 406 -4.97 18.31 21.38
C GLU A 406 -6.41 18.72 21.71
N ARG A 407 -7.17 19.18 20.68
CA ARG A 407 -8.48 19.82 20.87
C ARG A 407 -9.67 18.91 20.61
N ASN A 408 -9.56 17.97 19.65
CA ASN A 408 -10.68 17.13 19.24
C ASN A 408 -10.79 15.86 20.11
N PRO A 409 -11.89 15.66 20.85
CA PRO A 409 -12.03 14.50 21.73
C PRO A 409 -12.05 13.15 20.99
N ALA A 410 -12.51 13.12 19.74
CA ALA A 410 -12.52 11.88 18.97
C ALA A 410 -11.09 11.42 18.67
N LEU A 411 -10.15 12.36 18.42
CA LEU A 411 -8.75 12.06 18.18
C LEU A 411 -8.00 11.71 19.48
N ALA A 412 -8.50 12.10 20.63
CA ALA A 412 -7.90 11.75 21.92
C ALA A 412 -7.78 10.23 22.11
N ARG A 413 -8.62 9.43 21.44
CA ARG A 413 -8.57 7.96 21.49
C ARG A 413 -7.36 7.36 20.73
N ALA A 414 -6.75 8.12 19.82
CA ALA A 414 -5.51 7.72 19.14
C ALA A 414 -4.25 8.00 19.97
N LYS A 415 -4.35 8.71 21.12
CA LYS A 415 -3.19 9.03 21.94
C LYS A 415 -2.61 7.80 22.61
N VAL A 416 -1.29 7.74 22.59
CA VAL A 416 -0.50 6.71 23.26
C VAL A 416 0.51 7.41 24.17
N ASP A 417 0.68 6.92 25.38
CA ASP A 417 1.61 7.49 26.33
C ASP A 417 3.05 7.42 25.77
N GLY A 418 3.84 8.46 26.00
CA GLY A 418 5.19 8.55 25.45
C GLY A 418 5.28 8.97 23.98
N MET A 419 4.15 9.16 23.28
CA MET A 419 4.11 9.59 21.88
C MET A 419 3.49 10.98 21.72
N THR A 420 4.06 11.78 20.82
CA THR A 420 3.45 13.03 20.36
C THR A 420 2.66 12.75 19.09
N LEU A 421 1.34 12.88 19.15
CA LEU A 421 0.43 12.59 18.05
C LEU A 421 0.13 13.85 17.24
N TYR A 422 0.16 13.69 15.92
CA TYR A 422 -0.28 14.63 14.90
C TYR A 422 -1.29 13.91 14.02
N GLY A 423 -2.49 14.45 13.84
CA GLY A 423 -3.46 13.73 13.04
C GLY A 423 -4.67 14.54 12.66
N HIS A 424 -5.39 14.00 11.71
CA HIS A 424 -6.70 14.43 11.28
C HIS A 424 -7.61 13.22 11.14
N LEU A 425 -8.88 13.35 11.45
CA LEU A 425 -9.84 12.28 11.29
C LEU A 425 -11.14 12.85 10.74
N ALA A 426 -11.81 12.09 9.89
CA ALA A 426 -13.04 12.56 9.28
C ALA A 426 -13.91 11.40 8.81
N PRO A 427 -15.24 11.62 8.74
CA PRO A 427 -16.11 10.74 8.00
C PRO A 427 -15.96 11.00 6.50
N ALA A 428 -16.16 9.95 5.71
CA ALA A 428 -16.45 10.01 4.29
C ALA A 428 -17.69 9.16 4.01
N TYR A 429 -18.31 9.34 2.87
CA TYR A 429 -19.54 8.62 2.52
C TYR A 429 -19.44 8.12 1.08
N ALA A 430 -19.90 6.91 0.82
CA ALA A 430 -19.86 6.32 -0.52
C ALA A 430 -21.21 5.86 -1.02
N GLY A 431 -21.34 5.89 -2.33
CA GLY A 431 -22.51 5.40 -3.04
C GLY A 431 -23.80 6.16 -2.76
N PRO A 432 -24.90 5.72 -3.39
CA PRO A 432 -26.22 6.38 -3.27
C PRO A 432 -26.83 6.24 -1.86
N ASP A 433 -26.43 5.22 -1.12
CA ASP A 433 -26.93 4.93 0.23
C ASP A 433 -26.14 5.68 1.33
N ALA A 434 -25.16 6.50 0.92
CA ALA A 434 -24.32 7.28 1.83
C ALA A 434 -23.63 6.41 2.90
N THR A 435 -23.08 5.27 2.48
CA THR A 435 -22.37 4.34 3.37
C THR A 435 -21.19 5.04 4.03
N PRO A 436 -21.13 5.10 5.37
CA PRO A 436 -20.10 5.87 6.07
C PRO A 436 -18.77 5.12 6.11
N TYR A 437 -17.68 5.88 5.98
CA TYR A 437 -16.31 5.43 6.24
C TYR A 437 -15.68 6.30 7.33
N ALA A 438 -14.93 5.67 8.21
CA ALA A 438 -14.15 6.37 9.23
C ALA A 438 -12.68 6.42 8.81
N TRP A 439 -12.14 7.64 8.66
CA TRP A 439 -10.74 7.87 8.38
C TRP A 439 -9.99 8.41 9.60
N PHE A 440 -8.75 7.93 9.76
CA PHE A 440 -7.70 8.58 10.53
C PHE A 440 -6.45 8.69 9.64
N VAL A 441 -5.84 9.87 9.61
CA VAL A 441 -4.58 10.14 8.86
C VAL A 441 -3.67 10.96 9.75
N GLY A 442 -2.45 10.50 9.97
CA GLY A 442 -1.56 11.23 10.86
C GLY A 442 -0.18 10.60 10.99
N PHE A 443 0.55 11.07 11.97
CA PHE A 443 1.86 10.54 12.35
C PHE A 443 2.10 10.73 13.85
N ALA A 444 3.01 9.94 14.38
CA ALA A 444 3.44 10.01 15.76
C ALA A 444 4.96 10.11 15.85
N GLU A 445 5.43 10.88 16.81
CA GLU A 445 6.84 10.98 17.18
C GLU A 445 7.05 10.40 18.57
N TYR A 446 8.03 9.53 18.72
CA TYR A 446 8.37 8.90 19.99
C TYR A 446 9.87 8.65 20.09
N THR A 447 10.31 8.31 21.30
CA THR A 447 11.70 7.92 21.57
C THR A 447 11.67 6.48 22.07
N ASP A 448 12.48 5.62 21.48
CA ASP A 448 12.56 4.22 21.89
C ASP A 448 13.30 4.05 23.24
N ALA A 449 13.41 2.80 23.68
CA ALA A 449 14.08 2.48 24.95
C ALA A 449 15.58 2.83 24.97
N ASP A 450 16.20 2.91 23.80
CA ASP A 450 17.62 3.27 23.63
C ASP A 450 17.84 4.79 23.50
N GLY A 451 16.76 5.57 23.49
CA GLY A 451 16.78 7.03 23.40
C GLY A 451 16.84 7.55 21.97
N ALA A 452 16.64 6.70 20.94
CA ALA A 452 16.59 7.13 19.56
C ALA A 452 15.22 7.73 19.19
N PRO A 453 15.17 8.86 18.49
CA PRO A 453 13.91 9.44 18.04
C PRO A 453 13.38 8.70 16.80
N HIS A 454 12.09 8.36 16.81
CA HIS A 454 11.38 7.76 15.72
C HIS A 454 10.17 8.59 15.30
N THR A 455 9.84 8.51 14.03
CA THR A 455 8.61 9.08 13.48
C THR A 455 7.93 8.02 12.63
N VAL A 456 6.64 7.82 12.84
CA VAL A 456 5.83 6.88 12.05
C VAL A 456 4.60 7.60 11.53
N ALA A 457 4.32 7.43 10.24
CA ALA A 457 3.11 7.93 9.61
C ALA A 457 2.12 6.81 9.39
N LEU A 458 0.84 7.10 9.53
CA LEU A 458 -0.19 6.09 9.38
C LEU A 458 -1.49 6.63 8.79
N ALA A 459 -2.19 5.74 8.08
CA ALA A 459 -3.56 5.93 7.67
C ALA A 459 -4.39 4.71 8.08
N VAL A 460 -5.56 4.96 8.63
CA VAL A 460 -6.55 3.95 8.98
C VAL A 460 -7.86 4.29 8.29
N LEU A 461 -8.44 3.29 7.65
CA LEU A 461 -9.79 3.34 7.08
C LEU A 461 -10.62 2.22 7.68
N VAL A 462 -11.84 2.52 8.12
CA VAL A 462 -12.83 1.53 8.52
C VAL A 462 -14.10 1.73 7.71
N GLU A 463 -14.49 0.69 6.97
CA GLU A 463 -15.71 0.70 6.14
C GLU A 463 -16.96 0.49 7.02
N ASN A 464 -18.10 1.00 6.54
CA ASN A 464 -19.40 0.86 7.21
C ASN A 464 -19.39 1.34 8.67
N GLU A 465 -18.61 2.40 8.97
CA GLU A 465 -18.42 2.91 10.31
C GLU A 465 -18.69 4.43 10.36
N ALA A 466 -19.71 4.80 11.10
CA ALA A 466 -20.09 6.20 11.26
C ALA A 466 -19.28 6.93 12.35
N HIS A 467 -18.68 6.18 13.30
CA HIS A 467 -17.94 6.74 14.41
C HIS A 467 -16.45 6.81 14.09
N VAL A 468 -15.97 7.95 13.68
CA VAL A 468 -14.56 8.17 13.33
C VAL A 468 -13.58 7.86 14.47
N SER A 469 -14.04 7.86 15.72
CA SER A 469 -13.21 7.45 16.86
C SER A 469 -12.76 5.99 16.81
N VAL A 470 -13.45 5.12 16.03
CA VAL A 470 -13.03 3.73 15.83
C VAL A 470 -11.72 3.68 15.05
N ALA A 471 -11.57 4.51 13.99
CA ALA A 471 -10.30 4.60 13.26
C ALA A 471 -9.16 5.13 14.16
N ALA A 472 -9.46 6.04 15.10
CA ALA A 472 -8.49 6.51 16.08
C ALA A 472 -8.09 5.40 17.09
N GLU A 473 -9.02 4.55 17.50
CA GLU A 473 -8.73 3.40 18.40
C GLU A 473 -7.85 2.36 17.71
N VAL A 474 -8.11 2.07 16.44
CA VAL A 474 -7.27 1.18 15.61
C VAL A 474 -5.85 1.77 15.46
N ALA A 475 -5.76 3.07 15.17
CA ALA A 475 -4.46 3.76 15.11
C ALA A 475 -3.69 3.65 16.44
N ALA A 476 -4.36 3.85 17.57
CA ALA A 476 -3.74 3.71 18.89
C ALA A 476 -3.22 2.30 19.16
N ALA A 477 -3.93 1.26 18.72
CA ALA A 477 -3.50 -0.12 18.90
C ALA A 477 -2.21 -0.42 18.10
N ALA A 478 -2.16 0.01 16.83
CA ALA A 478 -0.97 -0.12 16.01
C ALA A 478 0.24 0.66 16.58
N LEU A 479 0.02 1.88 17.08
CA LEU A 479 1.08 2.70 17.68
C LEU A 479 1.61 2.12 19.00
N ARG A 480 0.76 1.54 19.85
CA ARG A 480 1.21 0.89 21.10
C ARG A 480 2.11 -0.30 20.88
N ALA A 481 1.94 -1.01 19.77
CA ALA A 481 2.76 -2.17 19.44
C ALA A 481 4.19 -1.81 19.01
N LEU A 482 4.49 -0.50 18.82
CA LEU A 482 5.85 0.00 18.55
C LEU A 482 6.67 0.23 19.84
N GLN A 483 6.06 0.13 21.01
CA GLN A 483 6.70 0.31 22.34
C GLN A 483 7.05 -1.04 22.98
#